data_c9cc422777c89f01b28ab7ec9e19e8fe
#
_entry.id   c9cc422777c89f01b28ab7ec9e19e8fe
#
_cell.length_a   1.000
_cell.length_b   1.000
_cell.length_c   1.000
_cell.angle_alpha   90.00
_cell.angle_beta   90.00
_cell.angle_gamma   90.00
#
_symmetry.space_group_name_H-M   'P 1'
#
loop_
_entity.id
_entity.type
_entity.pdbx_description
1 polymer ?
#
loop_
_entity_poly.entity_id
_entity_poly.type
_entity_poly.pdbx_seq_one_letter_code
_entity_poly.pdbx_strand_id
1 'polypeptide(L)'
;MNAGSAAGPRAAGEPYPRLRPQSLMLTYLGNYVLGRDIAVFSGSFITTFARLGVGEHAVRSTLSRMVGRGLLMRHRSGRRMHFGLTPRSEEILRDGEDRDWRHGVLNDDWDGTWTVLAFSMPESWQRVRHDLRARLTWAGFGSLGNGTWIAPSRVDVRPIVAGLGLNGHLKVFAGAAEQPTDVAGMLREAFDLDGLADGYRAFLGRWDRPDPLPGAPDDLARHLWLTTEWLQLVRADPRLPVRHLPADWPAIRAQRVVRELRVRYAPSARRLADEAIEFIRLR
;
A
#
# COMPACT_ATOMS: atom_id res chain seq x y z
N MET A 1 -17.23 1.98 22.43
CA MET A 1 -16.63 0.65 22.35
C MET A 1 -16.71 0.19 20.90
N ASN A 2 -15.64 0.26 20.17
CA ASN A 2 -15.55 -0.36 18.87
C ASN A 2 -14.14 -0.92 18.76
N ALA A 3 -14.07 -2.24 18.87
CA ALA A 3 -12.86 -3.02 18.88
C ALA A 3 -12.13 -2.83 17.54
N GLY A 4 -10.92 -2.29 17.63
CA GLY A 4 -9.93 -2.42 16.58
C GLY A 4 -9.70 -3.91 16.34
N SER A 5 -10.03 -4.38 15.13
CA SER A 5 -9.71 -5.73 14.69
C SER A 5 -8.19 -5.87 14.62
N ALA A 6 -7.59 -6.31 15.72
CA ALA A 6 -6.25 -6.83 15.73
C ALA A 6 -6.23 -8.03 14.78
N ALA A 7 -5.41 -7.97 13.75
CA ALA A 7 -5.10 -9.13 12.94
C ALA A 7 -4.45 -10.16 13.87
N GLY A 8 -5.15 -11.26 14.15
CA GLY A 8 -4.63 -12.36 14.95
C GLY A 8 -3.36 -12.95 14.34
N PRO A 9 -2.56 -13.71 15.12
CA PRO A 9 -1.30 -14.30 14.67
C PRO A 9 -1.55 -15.15 13.42
N ARG A 10 -0.80 -14.88 12.35
CA ARG A 10 -0.86 -15.63 11.09
C ARG A 10 -0.44 -17.07 11.35
N ALA A 11 -1.36 -18.02 11.14
CA ALA A 11 -1.03 -19.44 11.16
C ALA A 11 0.05 -19.72 10.10
N ALA A 12 1.18 -20.28 10.55
CA ALA A 12 2.22 -20.80 9.67
C ALA A 12 1.62 -21.99 8.89
N GLY A 13 1.38 -21.82 7.59
CA GLY A 13 0.91 -22.93 6.76
C GLY A 13 -0.07 -22.58 5.63
N GLU A 14 -0.51 -21.33 5.47
CA GLU A 14 -1.40 -21.02 4.33
C GLU A 14 -0.58 -20.87 3.03
N PRO A 15 -0.95 -21.62 1.99
CA PRO A 15 -0.21 -21.64 0.73
C PRO A 15 -0.25 -20.31 -0.03
N TYR A 16 -1.30 -19.48 0.20
CA TYR A 16 -1.52 -18.23 -0.52
C TYR A 16 -1.71 -17.04 0.42
N PRO A 17 -1.29 -15.81 0.01
CA PRO A 17 -1.52 -14.62 0.81
C PRO A 17 -3.01 -14.29 0.88
N ARG A 18 -3.54 -14.08 2.09
CA ARG A 18 -4.93 -13.59 2.29
C ARG A 18 -5.03 -12.11 1.97
N LEU A 19 -5.24 -11.78 0.71
CA LEU A 19 -5.37 -10.42 0.24
C LEU A 19 -6.84 -10.02 0.05
N ARG A 20 -7.15 -8.76 0.35
CA ARG A 20 -8.50 -8.25 0.15
C ARG A 20 -8.81 -8.18 -1.36
N PRO A 21 -10.00 -8.62 -1.82
CA PRO A 21 -10.37 -8.57 -3.24
C PRO A 21 -10.22 -7.18 -3.86
N GLN A 22 -10.50 -6.10 -3.10
CA GLN A 22 -10.32 -4.73 -3.60
C GLN A 22 -8.84 -4.38 -3.84
N SER A 23 -7.92 -4.85 -2.99
CA SER A 23 -6.49 -4.61 -3.18
C SER A 23 -5.98 -5.33 -4.45
N LEU A 24 -6.35 -6.61 -4.62
CA LEU A 24 -6.07 -7.36 -5.84
C LEU A 24 -6.65 -6.67 -7.09
N MET A 25 -7.88 -6.14 -6.99
CA MET A 25 -8.54 -5.43 -8.08
C MET A 25 -7.77 -4.15 -8.46
N LEU A 26 -7.34 -3.36 -7.49
CA LEU A 26 -6.54 -2.15 -7.75
C LEU A 26 -5.19 -2.51 -8.38
N THR A 27 -4.52 -3.56 -7.90
CA THR A 27 -3.28 -4.06 -8.50
C THR A 27 -3.49 -4.51 -9.95
N TYR A 28 -4.56 -5.27 -10.22
CA TYR A 28 -4.91 -5.69 -11.57
C TYR A 28 -5.18 -4.50 -12.50
N LEU A 29 -5.96 -3.53 -12.04
CA LEU A 29 -6.29 -2.32 -12.80
C LEU A 29 -5.04 -1.47 -13.06
N GLY A 30 -4.15 -1.30 -12.08
CA GLY A 30 -2.88 -0.58 -12.24
C GLY A 30 -1.97 -1.24 -13.26
N ASN A 31 -1.78 -2.57 -13.17
CA ASN A 31 -0.82 -3.27 -14.03
C ASN A 31 -1.33 -3.48 -15.48
N TYR A 32 -2.65 -3.61 -15.69
CA TYR A 32 -3.18 -4.12 -16.97
C TYR A 32 -4.24 -3.22 -17.64
N VAL A 33 -4.75 -2.20 -16.94
CA VAL A 33 -5.82 -1.33 -17.48
C VAL A 33 -5.42 0.14 -17.51
N LEU A 34 -4.63 0.60 -16.53
CA LEU A 34 -4.18 1.99 -16.44
C LEU A 34 -3.50 2.45 -17.74
N GLY A 35 -3.89 3.63 -18.25
CA GLY A 35 -3.33 4.24 -19.46
C GLY A 35 -3.77 3.60 -20.78
N ARG A 36 -4.76 2.70 -20.77
CA ARG A 36 -5.23 2.01 -22.00
C ARG A 36 -6.54 2.57 -22.58
N ASP A 37 -7.21 3.50 -21.87
CA ASP A 37 -8.52 4.07 -22.25
C ASP A 37 -9.56 3.00 -22.61
N ILE A 38 -9.68 1.98 -21.75
CA ILE A 38 -10.59 0.85 -21.94
C ILE A 38 -11.52 0.64 -20.75
N ALA A 39 -12.68 0.07 -21.01
CA ALA A 39 -13.53 -0.53 -19.99
C ALA A 39 -13.56 -2.05 -20.15
N VAL A 40 -13.23 -2.77 -19.09
CA VAL A 40 -13.09 -4.22 -19.07
C VAL A 40 -14.43 -4.89 -18.78
N PHE A 41 -14.75 -5.96 -19.48
CA PHE A 41 -15.96 -6.75 -19.28
C PHE A 41 -15.98 -7.40 -17.89
N SER A 42 -17.15 -7.41 -17.23
CA SER A 42 -17.30 -7.99 -15.89
C SER A 42 -16.89 -9.47 -15.82
N GLY A 43 -17.11 -10.23 -16.90
CA GLY A 43 -16.70 -11.64 -17.00
C GLY A 43 -15.19 -11.82 -16.93
N SER A 44 -14.40 -10.93 -17.56
CA SER A 44 -12.93 -10.97 -17.50
C SER A 44 -12.41 -10.83 -16.07
N PHE A 45 -13.02 -9.94 -15.26
CA PHE A 45 -12.69 -9.88 -13.84
C PHE A 45 -13.00 -11.19 -13.12
N ILE A 46 -14.18 -11.78 -13.36
CA ILE A 46 -14.59 -13.04 -12.71
C ILE A 46 -13.60 -14.15 -13.06
N THR A 47 -13.29 -14.33 -14.34
CA THR A 47 -12.35 -15.37 -14.80
C THR A 47 -10.94 -15.17 -14.24
N THR A 48 -10.43 -13.95 -14.28
CA THR A 48 -9.09 -13.63 -13.74
C THR A 48 -9.02 -13.87 -12.23
N PHE A 49 -10.03 -13.41 -11.50
CA PHE A 49 -10.02 -13.49 -10.03
C PHE A 49 -10.35 -14.90 -9.50
N ALA A 50 -11.02 -15.74 -10.28
CA ALA A 50 -11.16 -17.16 -9.95
C ALA A 50 -9.79 -17.86 -9.82
N ARG A 51 -8.78 -17.47 -10.64
CA ARG A 51 -7.39 -17.95 -10.52
C ARG A 51 -6.73 -17.57 -9.18
N LEU A 52 -7.23 -16.51 -8.55
CA LEU A 52 -6.76 -16.02 -7.25
C LEU A 52 -7.57 -16.59 -6.07
N GLY A 53 -8.49 -17.53 -6.33
CA GLY A 53 -9.39 -18.07 -5.32
C GLY A 53 -10.50 -17.11 -4.87
N VAL A 54 -10.75 -16.03 -5.63
CA VAL A 54 -11.82 -15.06 -5.33
C VAL A 54 -13.09 -15.44 -6.09
N GLY A 55 -14.13 -15.81 -5.35
CA GLY A 55 -15.41 -16.23 -5.94
C GLY A 55 -16.15 -15.08 -6.64
N GLU A 56 -17.01 -15.43 -7.60
CA GLU A 56 -17.77 -14.49 -8.45
C GLU A 56 -18.55 -13.45 -7.63
N HIS A 57 -19.23 -13.88 -6.57
CA HIS A 57 -20.00 -12.95 -5.71
C HIS A 57 -19.11 -11.87 -5.09
N ALA A 58 -17.92 -12.25 -4.62
CA ALA A 58 -16.95 -11.32 -4.04
C ALA A 58 -16.42 -10.34 -5.09
N VAL A 59 -16.18 -10.78 -6.33
CA VAL A 59 -15.79 -9.94 -7.46
C VAL A 59 -16.89 -8.92 -7.77
N ARG A 60 -18.14 -9.38 -7.99
CA ARG A 60 -19.28 -8.50 -8.29
C ARG A 60 -19.52 -7.46 -7.19
N SER A 61 -19.50 -7.89 -5.93
CA SER A 61 -19.64 -7.02 -4.76
C SER A 61 -18.51 -5.99 -4.70
N THR A 62 -17.27 -6.38 -5.01
CA THR A 62 -16.13 -5.47 -5.03
C THR A 62 -16.24 -4.43 -6.14
N LEU A 63 -16.58 -4.83 -7.38
CA LEU A 63 -16.83 -3.93 -8.49
C LEU A 63 -17.94 -2.91 -8.14
N SER A 64 -19.05 -3.37 -7.55
CA SER A 64 -20.15 -2.49 -7.15
C SER A 64 -19.73 -1.46 -6.09
N ARG A 65 -18.97 -1.90 -5.07
CA ARG A 65 -18.43 -0.97 -4.04
C ARG A 65 -17.44 0.03 -4.63
N MET A 66 -16.60 -0.39 -5.57
CA MET A 66 -15.65 0.51 -6.24
C MET A 66 -16.37 1.56 -7.07
N VAL A 67 -17.46 1.20 -7.74
CA VAL A 67 -18.34 2.18 -8.42
C VAL A 67 -18.96 3.15 -7.41
N GLY A 68 -19.54 2.66 -6.32
CA GLY A 68 -20.14 3.50 -5.28
C GLY A 68 -19.13 4.46 -4.61
N ARG A 69 -17.83 4.14 -4.65
CA ARG A 69 -16.73 5.00 -4.16
C ARG A 69 -16.13 5.91 -5.23
N GLY A 70 -16.67 5.92 -6.45
CA GLY A 70 -16.16 6.71 -7.56
C GLY A 70 -14.78 6.28 -8.06
N LEU A 71 -14.40 5.01 -7.88
CA LEU A 71 -13.15 4.45 -8.41
C LEU A 71 -13.33 3.80 -9.78
N LEU A 72 -14.54 3.36 -10.11
CA LEU A 72 -14.88 2.77 -11.40
C LEU A 72 -16.14 3.42 -11.95
N MET A 73 -16.21 3.47 -13.29
CA MET A 73 -17.43 3.82 -14.03
C MET A 73 -17.97 2.59 -14.73
N ARG A 74 -19.32 2.52 -14.82
CA ARG A 74 -20.03 1.48 -15.56
C ARG A 74 -20.26 1.92 -16.99
N HIS A 75 -19.95 1.03 -17.93
CA HIS A 75 -20.23 1.21 -19.36
C HIS A 75 -21.03 0.01 -19.84
N ARG A 76 -22.21 0.27 -20.38
CA ARG A 76 -23.07 -0.77 -20.94
C ARG A 76 -22.86 -0.86 -22.44
N SER A 77 -22.55 -2.05 -22.94
CA SER A 77 -22.50 -2.35 -24.37
C SER A 77 -23.39 -3.56 -24.66
N GLY A 78 -24.54 -3.31 -25.26
CA GLY A 78 -25.59 -4.31 -25.44
C GLY A 78 -26.08 -4.87 -24.07
N ARG A 79 -25.97 -6.19 -23.92
CA ARG A 79 -26.33 -6.89 -22.67
C ARG A 79 -25.17 -7.01 -21.68
N ARG A 80 -23.98 -6.57 -22.06
CA ARG A 80 -22.74 -6.73 -21.25
C ARG A 80 -22.42 -5.46 -20.46
N MET A 81 -21.93 -5.65 -19.24
CA MET A 81 -21.47 -4.57 -18.37
C MET A 81 -19.95 -4.54 -18.34
N HIS A 82 -19.38 -3.36 -18.59
CA HIS A 82 -17.95 -3.10 -18.54
C HIS A 82 -17.64 -2.08 -17.45
N PHE A 83 -16.42 -2.08 -16.96
CA PHE A 83 -15.94 -1.19 -15.90
C PHE A 83 -14.64 -0.52 -16.37
N GLY A 84 -14.63 0.81 -16.38
CA GLY A 84 -13.48 1.65 -16.69
C GLY A 84 -13.00 2.41 -15.47
N LEU A 85 -11.74 2.85 -15.50
CA LEU A 85 -11.19 3.73 -14.46
C LEU A 85 -11.87 5.11 -14.51
N THR A 86 -11.96 5.75 -13.35
CA THR A 86 -12.30 7.18 -13.26
C THR A 86 -11.01 8.00 -13.25
N PRO A 87 -11.02 9.31 -13.58
CA PRO A 87 -9.84 10.18 -13.43
C PRO A 87 -9.24 10.10 -12.02
N ARG A 88 -10.09 10.03 -11.00
CA ARG A 88 -9.67 9.87 -9.59
C ARG A 88 -8.90 8.57 -9.35
N SER A 89 -9.39 7.45 -9.89
CA SER A 89 -8.68 6.17 -9.70
C SER A 89 -7.40 6.09 -10.51
N GLU A 90 -7.35 6.71 -11.68
CA GLU A 90 -6.11 6.81 -12.46
C GLU A 90 -5.04 7.60 -11.71
N GLU A 91 -5.40 8.74 -11.11
CA GLU A 91 -4.49 9.53 -10.29
C GLU A 91 -3.95 8.70 -9.10
N ILE A 92 -4.84 8.01 -8.36
CA ILE A 92 -4.45 7.15 -7.24
C ILE A 92 -3.51 6.02 -7.68
N LEU A 93 -3.77 5.41 -8.85
CA LEU A 93 -2.95 4.30 -9.36
C LEU A 93 -1.60 4.79 -9.85
N ARG A 94 -1.52 5.96 -10.55
CA ARG A 94 -0.25 6.57 -10.97
C ARG A 94 0.60 6.98 -9.76
N ASP A 95 0.01 7.60 -8.74
CA ASP A 95 0.73 7.94 -7.50
C ASP A 95 1.26 6.69 -6.80
N GLY A 96 0.48 5.62 -6.76
CA GLY A 96 0.91 4.32 -6.22
C GLY A 96 2.05 3.69 -7.01
N GLU A 97 2.01 3.77 -8.34
CA GLU A 97 3.08 3.28 -9.22
C GLU A 97 4.38 4.08 -9.03
N ASP A 98 4.30 5.40 -9.01
CA ASP A 98 5.45 6.28 -8.78
C ASP A 98 6.14 6.02 -7.44
N ARG A 99 5.37 5.83 -6.37
CA ARG A 99 5.92 5.53 -5.04
C ARG A 99 6.63 4.17 -5.00
N ASP A 100 6.04 3.15 -5.62
CA ASP A 100 6.60 1.79 -5.63
C ASP A 100 7.86 1.68 -6.51
N TRP A 101 7.80 2.23 -7.74
CA TRP A 101 8.88 2.08 -8.73
C TRP A 101 10.06 3.02 -8.51
N ARG A 102 9.80 4.29 -8.19
CA ARG A 102 10.86 5.31 -8.12
C ARG A 102 11.61 5.29 -6.80
N HIS A 103 10.94 4.99 -5.72
CA HIS A 103 11.52 5.14 -4.39
C HIS A 103 11.71 3.81 -3.65
N GLY A 104 10.92 2.78 -3.92
CA GLY A 104 10.94 1.54 -3.13
C GLY A 104 10.65 1.78 -1.65
N VAL A 105 11.09 0.88 -0.79
CA VAL A 105 10.95 0.99 0.68
C VAL A 105 12.23 1.49 1.35
N LEU A 106 13.37 1.46 0.66
CA LEU A 106 14.65 1.88 1.24
C LEU A 106 14.80 3.39 1.10
N ASN A 107 15.18 4.05 2.18
CA ASN A 107 15.53 5.46 2.22
C ASN A 107 17.06 5.60 2.36
N ASP A 108 17.75 5.23 1.27
CA ASP A 108 19.21 5.22 1.21
C ASP A 108 19.77 6.65 1.04
N ASP A 109 19.04 7.52 0.32
CA ASP A 109 19.42 8.88 -0.02
C ASP A 109 18.93 9.91 1.00
N TRP A 110 18.61 9.47 2.23
CA TRP A 110 18.08 10.36 3.24
C TRP A 110 19.07 11.50 3.58
N ASP A 111 18.58 12.74 3.46
CA ASP A 111 19.36 13.97 3.61
C ASP A 111 19.65 14.39 5.08
N GLY A 112 19.19 13.59 6.04
CA GLY A 112 19.32 13.92 7.48
C GLY A 112 18.12 14.69 8.03
N THR A 113 17.15 15.07 7.20
CA THR A 113 16.02 15.89 7.63
C THR A 113 14.90 15.07 8.24
N TRP A 114 14.46 15.50 9.42
CA TRP A 114 13.23 15.05 10.08
C TRP A 114 12.17 16.14 9.98
N THR A 115 10.92 15.77 9.83
CA THR A 115 9.80 16.65 10.13
C THR A 115 9.28 16.34 11.51
N VAL A 116 9.31 17.33 12.39
CA VAL A 116 8.77 17.25 13.75
C VAL A 116 7.46 18.02 13.79
N LEU A 117 6.39 17.36 14.19
CA LEU A 117 5.09 17.96 14.42
C LEU A 117 4.74 17.86 15.89
N ALA A 118 4.50 18.96 16.54
CA ALA A 118 4.02 19.02 17.91
C ALA A 118 2.63 19.66 17.95
N PHE A 119 1.72 19.07 18.71
CA PHE A 119 0.41 19.65 18.92
C PHE A 119 0.01 19.66 20.40
N SER A 120 -0.72 20.69 20.78
CA SER A 120 -1.38 20.79 22.07
C SER A 120 -2.83 21.19 21.84
N MET A 121 -3.75 20.33 22.30
CA MET A 121 -5.20 20.52 22.10
C MET A 121 -5.94 20.34 23.43
N PRO A 122 -7.05 21.06 23.64
CA PRO A 122 -7.95 20.84 24.78
C PRO A 122 -8.41 19.38 24.87
N GLU A 123 -8.66 18.87 26.07
CA GLU A 123 -9.12 17.50 26.26
C GLU A 123 -10.45 17.22 25.57
N SER A 124 -11.31 18.21 25.47
CA SER A 124 -12.61 18.12 24.78
C SER A 124 -12.49 17.80 23.27
N TRP A 125 -11.33 17.98 22.67
CA TRP A 125 -11.10 17.75 21.23
C TRP A 125 -10.68 16.30 20.90
N GLN A 126 -11.22 15.33 21.61
CA GLN A 126 -10.83 13.91 21.42
C GLN A 126 -11.02 13.41 20.00
N ARG A 127 -12.14 13.79 19.33
CA ARG A 127 -12.41 13.40 17.94
C ARG A 127 -11.34 13.96 16.98
N VAL A 128 -11.05 15.26 17.09
CA VAL A 128 -10.04 15.92 16.24
C VAL A 128 -8.66 15.31 16.47
N ARG A 129 -8.33 15.02 17.73
CA ARG A 129 -7.08 14.35 18.10
C ARG A 129 -6.99 12.94 17.49
N HIS A 130 -8.09 12.17 17.52
CA HIS A 130 -8.14 10.85 16.90
C HIS A 130 -7.94 10.95 15.38
N ASP A 131 -8.67 11.86 14.71
CA ASP A 131 -8.57 12.06 13.27
C ASP A 131 -7.17 12.53 12.85
N LEU A 132 -6.55 13.44 13.61
CA LEU A 132 -5.18 13.88 13.37
C LEU A 132 -4.18 12.72 13.49
N ARG A 133 -4.26 11.94 14.58
CA ARG A 133 -3.38 10.77 14.76
C ARG A 133 -3.50 9.77 13.61
N ALA A 134 -4.72 9.45 13.18
CA ALA A 134 -4.94 8.56 12.05
C ALA A 134 -4.32 9.08 10.76
N ARG A 135 -4.47 10.39 10.47
CA ARG A 135 -3.88 11.03 9.29
C ARG A 135 -2.34 11.09 9.36
N LEU A 136 -1.77 11.38 10.52
CA LEU A 136 -0.32 11.38 10.73
C LEU A 136 0.29 9.99 10.52
N THR A 137 -0.31 8.97 11.13
CA THR A 137 0.12 7.57 10.92
C THR A 137 0.04 7.19 9.43
N TRP A 138 -1.05 7.56 8.76
CA TRP A 138 -1.20 7.33 7.32
C TRP A 138 -0.14 8.05 6.48
N ALA A 139 0.30 9.22 6.92
CA ALA A 139 1.35 10.00 6.26
C ALA A 139 2.79 9.58 6.64
N GLY A 140 2.95 8.46 7.38
CA GLY A 140 4.26 7.92 7.74
C GLY A 140 4.91 8.59 8.96
N PHE A 141 4.13 9.33 9.77
CA PHE A 141 4.63 9.86 11.05
C PHE A 141 4.57 8.80 12.14
N GLY A 142 5.63 8.73 12.97
CA GLY A 142 5.68 8.00 14.22
C GLY A 142 5.46 8.92 15.43
N SER A 143 4.93 8.39 16.52
CA SER A 143 4.61 9.15 17.73
C SER A 143 5.73 9.03 18.79
N LEU A 144 6.23 10.17 19.28
CA LEU A 144 7.15 10.27 20.40
C LEU A 144 6.42 10.58 21.74
N GLY A 145 5.10 10.35 21.78
CA GLY A 145 4.33 10.72 22.96
C GLY A 145 4.04 12.21 23.10
N ASN A 146 3.23 12.58 24.08
CA ASN A 146 2.93 13.96 24.48
C ASN A 146 2.57 14.93 23.32
N GLY A 147 1.92 14.41 22.26
CA GLY A 147 1.55 15.21 21.10
C GLY A 147 2.68 15.48 20.12
N THR A 148 3.84 14.85 20.28
CA THR A 148 4.99 14.99 19.36
C THR A 148 5.04 13.83 18.38
N TRP A 149 5.26 14.16 17.11
CA TRP A 149 5.30 13.20 15.98
C TRP A 149 6.49 13.52 15.08
N ILE A 150 7.08 12.49 14.50
CA ILE A 150 8.22 12.62 13.59
C ILE A 150 7.99 11.87 12.28
N ALA A 151 8.53 12.40 11.19
CA ALA A 151 8.64 11.70 9.91
C ALA A 151 10.07 11.82 9.37
N PRO A 152 10.61 10.77 8.70
CA PRO A 152 11.99 10.71 8.24
C PRO A 152 12.20 11.41 6.88
N SER A 153 11.61 12.58 6.70
CA SER A 153 11.77 13.41 5.51
C SER A 153 11.14 14.79 5.75
N ARG A 154 11.35 15.72 4.80
CA ARG A 154 10.60 16.97 4.77
C ARG A 154 9.19 16.70 4.22
N VAL A 155 8.18 16.76 5.10
CA VAL A 155 6.77 16.51 4.76
C VAL A 155 5.99 17.83 4.76
N ASP A 156 5.20 18.06 3.70
CA ASP A 156 4.19 19.12 3.72
C ASP A 156 2.98 18.67 4.56
N VAL A 157 2.86 19.24 5.75
CA VAL A 157 1.81 18.89 6.71
C VAL A 157 0.46 19.51 6.37
N ARG A 158 0.43 20.57 5.55
CA ARG A 158 -0.81 21.33 5.23
C ARG A 158 -1.94 20.43 4.70
N PRO A 159 -1.74 19.53 3.75
CA PRO A 159 -2.81 18.62 3.29
C PRO A 159 -3.29 17.67 4.38
N ILE A 160 -2.38 17.23 5.26
CA ILE A 160 -2.67 16.24 6.33
C ILE A 160 -3.65 16.85 7.34
N VAL A 161 -3.43 18.12 7.71
CA VAL A 161 -4.22 18.81 8.75
C VAL A 161 -5.40 19.60 8.20
N ALA A 162 -5.57 19.62 6.87
CA ALA A 162 -6.63 20.38 6.21
C ALA A 162 -8.02 20.02 6.78
N GLY A 163 -8.83 21.02 7.09
CA GLY A 163 -10.19 20.87 7.61
C GLY A 163 -10.29 20.46 9.07
N LEU A 164 -9.18 20.32 9.82
CA LEU A 164 -9.21 19.98 11.26
C LEU A 164 -9.29 21.20 12.19
N GLY A 165 -9.18 22.43 11.66
CA GLY A 165 -9.27 23.65 12.48
C GLY A 165 -8.15 23.83 13.51
N LEU A 166 -6.95 23.34 13.22
CA LEU A 166 -5.83 23.23 14.18
C LEU A 166 -4.92 24.47 14.23
N ASN A 167 -5.31 25.58 13.62
CA ASN A 167 -4.52 26.83 13.62
C ASN A 167 -4.18 27.25 15.04
N GLY A 168 -2.91 27.50 15.33
CA GLY A 168 -2.40 27.86 16.66
C GLY A 168 -2.15 26.67 17.61
N HIS A 169 -2.70 25.49 17.32
CA HIS A 169 -2.49 24.28 18.12
C HIS A 169 -1.37 23.37 17.60
N LEU A 170 -0.83 23.69 16.44
CA LEU A 170 0.25 22.93 15.79
C LEU A 170 1.53 23.75 15.67
N LYS A 171 2.64 23.06 15.82
CA LYS A 171 3.98 23.57 15.48
C LYS A 171 4.67 22.52 14.63
N VAL A 172 5.28 22.93 13.52
CA VAL A 172 5.97 22.05 12.59
C VAL A 172 7.37 22.59 12.34
N PHE A 173 8.34 21.72 12.48
CA PHE A 173 9.74 22.02 12.22
C PHE A 173 10.32 20.98 11.27
N ALA A 174 11.31 21.35 10.49
CA ALA A 174 12.12 20.43 9.72
C ALA A 174 13.61 20.72 9.98
N GLY A 175 14.37 19.67 10.29
CA GLY A 175 15.78 19.80 10.62
C GLY A 175 16.42 18.47 10.98
N ALA A 176 17.71 18.50 11.28
CA ALA A 176 18.45 17.34 11.74
C ALA A 176 18.22 17.07 13.23
N ALA A 177 18.42 15.82 13.63
CA ALA A 177 18.52 15.48 15.05
C ALA A 177 19.93 15.81 15.53
N GLU A 178 20.01 16.54 16.66
CA GLU A 178 21.25 16.98 17.27
C GLU A 178 21.56 16.20 18.57
N GLN A 179 22.83 16.19 18.96
CA GLN A 179 23.22 15.62 20.26
C GLN A 179 22.48 16.33 21.41
N PRO A 180 22.04 15.59 22.44
CA PRO A 180 22.35 14.18 22.76
C PRO A 180 21.27 13.17 22.27
N THR A 181 20.56 13.42 21.16
CA THR A 181 19.48 12.55 20.69
C THR A 181 20.01 11.17 20.27
N ASP A 182 19.57 10.10 20.94
CA ASP A 182 19.72 8.74 20.43
C ASP A 182 18.68 8.47 19.32
N VAL A 183 19.10 8.63 18.07
CA VAL A 183 18.21 8.44 16.91
C VAL A 183 17.68 7.00 16.82
N ALA A 184 18.48 5.99 17.14
CA ALA A 184 18.02 4.60 17.11
C ALA A 184 16.96 4.31 18.19
N GLY A 185 17.14 4.88 19.39
CA GLY A 185 16.14 4.85 20.45
C GLY A 185 14.85 5.57 20.06
N MET A 186 14.97 6.75 19.47
CA MET A 186 13.85 7.54 18.96
C MET A 186 13.03 6.77 17.91
N LEU A 187 13.68 6.03 17.02
CA LEU A 187 12.98 5.20 16.02
C LEU A 187 12.22 4.04 16.68
N ARG A 188 12.81 3.36 17.65
CA ARG A 188 12.14 2.29 18.40
C ARG A 188 10.94 2.77 19.21
N GLU A 189 11.00 4.02 19.71
CA GLU A 189 9.87 4.64 20.41
C GLU A 189 8.75 5.03 19.43
N ALA A 190 9.11 5.65 18.31
CA ALA A 190 8.15 6.25 17.40
C ALA A 190 7.46 5.23 16.48
N PHE A 191 8.14 4.12 16.14
CA PHE A 191 7.68 3.16 15.13
C PHE A 191 7.74 1.72 15.66
N ASP A 192 6.77 0.91 15.22
CA ASP A 192 6.76 -0.53 15.46
C ASP A 192 7.75 -1.24 14.51
N LEU A 193 9.05 -1.16 14.85
CA LEU A 193 10.11 -1.76 14.01
C LEU A 193 10.00 -3.28 13.95
N ASP A 194 9.58 -3.93 15.02
CA ASP A 194 9.45 -5.39 15.08
C ASP A 194 8.29 -5.84 14.17
N GLY A 195 7.15 -5.19 14.25
CA GLY A 195 6.01 -5.47 13.38
C GLY A 195 6.31 -5.23 11.90
N LEU A 196 7.07 -4.17 11.57
CA LEU A 196 7.54 -3.92 10.20
C LEU A 196 8.49 -5.04 9.73
N ALA A 197 9.48 -5.40 10.54
CA ALA A 197 10.42 -6.46 10.23
C ALA A 197 9.73 -7.82 10.04
N ASP A 198 8.77 -8.14 10.88
CA ASP A 198 7.99 -9.38 10.79
C ASP A 198 7.14 -9.43 9.51
N GLY A 199 6.59 -8.30 9.08
CA GLY A 199 5.92 -8.17 7.79
C GLY A 199 6.84 -8.56 6.62
N TYR A 200 8.06 -8.02 6.60
CA TYR A 200 9.06 -8.36 5.58
C TYR A 200 9.58 -9.80 5.70
N ARG A 201 9.79 -10.31 6.89
CA ARG A 201 10.18 -11.73 7.12
C ARG A 201 9.10 -12.68 6.61
N ALA A 202 7.83 -12.39 6.88
CA ALA A 202 6.71 -13.18 6.37
C ALA A 202 6.63 -13.15 4.84
N PHE A 203 6.88 -12.00 4.21
CA PHE A 203 6.99 -11.85 2.78
C PHE A 203 8.14 -12.71 2.22
N LEU A 204 9.35 -12.60 2.78
CA LEU A 204 10.51 -13.38 2.38
C LEU A 204 10.28 -14.89 2.55
N GLY A 205 9.69 -15.32 3.65
CA GLY A 205 9.33 -16.72 3.89
C GLY A 205 8.44 -17.32 2.81
N ARG A 206 7.67 -16.50 2.10
CA ARG A 206 6.79 -16.91 1.00
C ARG A 206 7.46 -16.80 -0.37
N TRP A 207 8.20 -15.72 -0.61
CA TRP A 207 8.66 -15.34 -1.95
C TRP A 207 10.15 -15.59 -2.19
N ASP A 208 11.00 -15.61 -1.17
CA ASP A 208 12.44 -15.85 -1.31
C ASP A 208 12.73 -17.36 -1.36
N ARG A 209 12.26 -17.99 -2.42
CA ARG A 209 12.37 -19.43 -2.69
C ARG A 209 12.63 -19.66 -4.18
N PRO A 210 13.26 -20.79 -4.57
CA PRO A 210 13.46 -21.13 -5.99
C PRO A 210 12.16 -21.21 -6.80
N ASP A 211 11.09 -21.78 -6.21
CA ASP A 211 9.74 -21.84 -6.77
C ASP A 211 8.74 -21.28 -5.76
N PRO A 212 8.52 -19.96 -5.76
CA PRO A 212 7.52 -19.34 -4.89
C PRO A 212 6.10 -19.73 -5.31
N LEU A 213 5.27 -20.16 -4.34
CA LEU A 213 3.89 -20.58 -4.55
C LEU A 213 3.75 -21.65 -5.64
N PRO A 214 4.32 -22.87 -5.47
CA PRO A 214 4.33 -23.90 -6.49
C PRO A 214 2.92 -24.34 -6.92
N GLY A 215 1.91 -24.20 -6.05
CA GLY A 215 0.50 -24.49 -6.36
C GLY A 215 -0.24 -23.35 -7.05
N ALA A 216 0.42 -22.23 -7.39
CA ALA A 216 -0.24 -21.15 -8.13
C ALA A 216 -0.61 -21.62 -9.55
N PRO A 217 -1.81 -21.26 -10.06
CA PRO A 217 -2.27 -21.75 -11.35
C PRO A 217 -1.40 -21.25 -12.53
N ASP A 218 -0.84 -20.05 -12.41
CA ASP A 218 -0.01 -19.42 -13.45
C ASP A 218 0.75 -18.17 -12.93
N ASP A 219 1.52 -17.56 -13.83
CA ASP A 219 2.31 -16.38 -13.50
C ASP A 219 1.47 -15.11 -13.35
N LEU A 220 0.27 -15.04 -13.92
CA LEU A 220 -0.64 -13.92 -13.68
C LEU A 220 -1.10 -13.91 -12.21
N ALA A 221 -1.43 -15.06 -11.66
CA ALA A 221 -1.79 -15.20 -10.27
C ALA A 221 -0.59 -14.87 -9.35
N ARG A 222 0.60 -15.41 -9.64
CA ARG A 222 1.83 -15.09 -8.89
C ARG A 222 2.15 -13.61 -8.90
N HIS A 223 2.10 -12.98 -10.06
CA HIS A 223 2.39 -11.56 -10.22
C HIS A 223 1.40 -10.66 -9.47
N LEU A 224 0.11 -10.98 -9.50
CA LEU A 224 -0.92 -10.23 -8.77
C LEU A 224 -0.78 -10.38 -7.25
N TRP A 225 -0.53 -11.59 -6.74
CA TRP A 225 -0.29 -11.82 -5.31
C TRP A 225 0.98 -11.11 -4.84
N LEU A 226 2.10 -11.31 -5.54
CA LEU A 226 3.39 -10.68 -5.24
C LEU A 226 3.26 -9.16 -5.15
N THR A 227 2.73 -8.56 -6.22
CA THR A 227 2.61 -7.10 -6.31
C THR A 227 1.64 -6.55 -5.27
N THR A 228 0.50 -7.22 -5.02
CA THR A 228 -0.46 -6.75 -4.03
C THR A 228 0.08 -6.84 -2.61
N GLU A 229 0.76 -7.93 -2.25
CA GLU A 229 1.37 -8.10 -0.93
C GLU A 229 2.49 -7.09 -0.73
N TRP A 230 3.35 -6.89 -1.73
CA TRP A 230 4.40 -5.87 -1.71
C TRP A 230 3.85 -4.46 -1.51
N LEU A 231 2.83 -4.07 -2.27
CA LEU A 231 2.18 -2.76 -2.11
C LEU A 231 1.55 -2.55 -0.74
N GLN A 232 1.12 -3.61 -0.05
CA GLN A 232 0.65 -3.51 1.34
C GLN A 232 1.81 -3.21 2.30
N LEU A 233 2.97 -3.83 2.11
CA LEU A 233 4.17 -3.54 2.89
C LEU A 233 4.67 -2.11 2.66
N VAL A 234 4.80 -1.69 1.39
CA VAL A 234 5.23 -0.33 1.01
C VAL A 234 4.32 0.74 1.64
N ARG A 235 3.02 0.49 1.69
CA ARG A 235 2.06 1.44 2.30
C ARG A 235 2.15 1.51 3.82
N ALA A 236 2.57 0.43 4.47
CA ALA A 236 2.73 0.37 5.92
C ALA A 236 4.10 0.89 6.37
N ASP A 237 5.09 0.91 5.46
CA ASP A 237 6.46 1.31 5.76
C ASP A 237 6.60 2.84 5.73
N PRO A 238 7.03 3.46 6.84
CA PRO A 238 7.30 4.90 6.91
C PRO A 238 8.58 5.32 6.18
N ARG A 239 9.29 4.39 5.52
CA ARG A 239 10.55 4.60 4.80
C ARG A 239 11.65 5.18 5.70
N LEU A 240 11.93 4.46 6.77
CA LEU A 240 12.95 4.85 7.73
C LEU A 240 14.34 4.85 7.09
N PRO A 241 15.22 5.79 7.50
CA PRO A 241 16.60 5.85 6.98
C PRO A 241 17.36 4.56 7.29
N VAL A 242 17.82 3.86 6.25
CA VAL A 242 18.48 2.55 6.37
C VAL A 242 19.70 2.58 7.30
N ARG A 243 20.44 3.70 7.32
CA ARG A 243 21.62 3.88 8.19
C ARG A 243 21.34 3.83 9.69
N HIS A 244 20.09 3.97 10.09
CA HIS A 244 19.66 3.90 11.50
C HIS A 244 18.89 2.60 11.84
N LEU A 245 18.78 1.68 10.87
CA LEU A 245 18.16 0.38 11.04
C LEU A 245 19.24 -0.70 11.22
N PRO A 246 18.90 -1.88 11.76
CA PRO A 246 19.81 -3.01 11.83
C PRO A 246 20.41 -3.36 10.45
N ALA A 247 21.67 -3.81 10.42
CA ALA A 247 22.37 -4.15 9.16
C ALA A 247 21.69 -5.30 8.39
N ASP A 248 20.97 -6.17 9.09
CA ASP A 248 20.19 -7.28 8.54
C ASP A 248 18.71 -6.93 8.32
N TRP A 249 18.39 -5.63 8.15
CA TRP A 249 17.01 -5.17 7.96
C TRP A 249 16.32 -5.88 6.78
N PRO A 250 15.24 -6.63 7.03
CA PRO A 250 14.70 -7.57 6.05
C PRO A 250 14.09 -6.90 4.81
N ALA A 251 13.73 -5.62 4.87
CA ALA A 251 13.23 -4.89 3.70
C ALA A 251 14.26 -4.80 2.57
N ILE A 252 15.57 -4.80 2.88
CA ILE A 252 16.66 -4.77 1.89
C ILE A 252 16.59 -6.02 0.99
N ARG A 253 16.48 -7.19 1.60
CA ARG A 253 16.35 -8.45 0.85
C ARG A 253 14.99 -8.53 0.15
N ALA A 254 13.91 -8.13 0.81
CA ALA A 254 12.56 -8.16 0.26
C ALA A 254 12.43 -7.29 -1.01
N GLN A 255 13.02 -6.09 -1.02
CA GLN A 255 13.02 -5.22 -2.21
C GLN A 255 13.78 -5.84 -3.38
N ARG A 256 14.86 -6.57 -3.12
CA ARG A 256 15.59 -7.30 -4.17
C ARG A 256 14.74 -8.44 -4.74
N VAL A 257 14.17 -9.26 -3.87
CA VAL A 257 13.33 -10.41 -4.25
C VAL A 257 12.12 -9.96 -5.09
N VAL A 258 11.43 -8.90 -4.68
CA VAL A 258 10.28 -8.43 -5.47
C VAL A 258 10.68 -7.93 -6.85
N ARG A 259 11.83 -7.25 -6.98
CA ARG A 259 12.34 -6.79 -8.29
C ARG A 259 12.66 -7.97 -9.20
N GLU A 260 13.38 -8.97 -8.69
CA GLU A 260 13.74 -10.19 -9.42
C GLU A 260 12.50 -10.96 -9.89
N LEU A 261 11.53 -11.18 -9.00
CA LEU A 261 10.32 -11.94 -9.31
C LEU A 261 9.36 -11.18 -10.24
N ARG A 262 9.27 -9.86 -10.13
CA ARG A 262 8.51 -9.05 -11.09
C ARG A 262 9.08 -9.19 -12.50
N VAL A 263 10.38 -9.08 -12.67
CA VAL A 263 11.02 -9.29 -13.98
C VAL A 263 10.74 -10.68 -14.51
N ARG A 264 10.80 -11.70 -13.64
CA ARG A 264 10.52 -13.10 -14.01
C ARG A 264 9.08 -13.33 -14.46
N TYR A 265 8.09 -12.78 -13.75
CA TYR A 265 6.67 -13.10 -14.00
C TYR A 265 5.98 -12.13 -14.96
N ALA A 266 6.42 -10.88 -15.07
CA ALA A 266 5.71 -9.84 -15.81
C ALA A 266 5.44 -10.20 -17.29
N PRO A 267 6.38 -10.78 -18.07
CA PRO A 267 6.11 -11.08 -19.49
C PRO A 267 4.97 -12.09 -19.69
N SER A 268 5.01 -13.20 -18.94
CA SER A 268 3.97 -14.23 -19.00
C SER A 268 2.64 -13.73 -18.42
N ALA A 269 2.69 -13.01 -17.30
CA ALA A 269 1.51 -12.41 -16.67
C ALA A 269 0.80 -11.41 -17.60
N ARG A 270 1.57 -10.58 -18.32
CA ARG A 270 1.01 -9.62 -19.29
C ARG A 270 0.28 -10.32 -20.42
N ARG A 271 0.90 -11.33 -21.03
CA ARG A 271 0.27 -12.12 -22.08
C ARG A 271 -1.03 -12.76 -21.59
N LEU A 272 -1.02 -13.44 -20.43
CA LEU A 272 -2.20 -14.07 -19.87
C LEU A 272 -3.31 -13.07 -19.52
N ALA A 273 -2.94 -11.88 -19.06
CA ALA A 273 -3.90 -10.81 -18.83
C ALA A 273 -4.53 -10.29 -20.13
N ASP A 274 -3.71 -10.04 -21.15
CA ASP A 274 -4.21 -9.55 -22.45
C ASP A 274 -5.11 -10.59 -23.16
N GLU A 275 -4.83 -11.88 -23.02
CA GLU A 275 -5.70 -12.97 -23.49
C GLU A 275 -7.04 -13.06 -22.72
N ALA A 276 -7.05 -12.73 -21.44
CA ALA A 276 -8.23 -12.82 -20.57
C ALA A 276 -9.10 -11.54 -20.60
N ILE A 277 -8.56 -10.40 -21.06
CA ILE A 277 -9.25 -9.12 -21.04
C ILE A 277 -10.13 -8.95 -22.28
N GLU A 278 -11.44 -9.07 -22.11
CA GLU A 278 -12.42 -8.53 -23.05
C GLU A 278 -12.74 -7.08 -22.67
N PHE A 279 -12.71 -6.16 -23.62
CA PHE A 279 -12.88 -4.73 -23.33
C PHE A 279 -13.61 -3.99 -24.46
N ILE A 280 -14.08 -2.78 -24.12
CA ILE A 280 -14.47 -1.75 -25.08
C ILE A 280 -13.52 -0.57 -24.93
N ARG A 281 -13.23 0.14 -26.04
CA ARG A 281 -12.47 1.39 -26.00
C ARG A 281 -13.35 2.51 -25.49
N LEU A 282 -12.80 3.35 -24.61
CA LEU A 282 -13.40 4.62 -24.21
C LEU A 282 -12.92 5.68 -25.18
N ARG A 283 -13.87 6.51 -25.66
CA ARG A 283 -13.56 7.59 -26.60
C ARG A 283 -13.17 8.85 -25.82
#